data_87dd30ed94905db20eff13da1e6782c3
#
_entry.id   87dd30ed94905db20eff13da1e6782c3
#
_cell.length_a   1.000
_cell.length_b   1.000
_cell.length_c   1.000
_cell.angle_alpha   90.00
_cell.angle_beta   90.00
_cell.angle_gamma   90.00
#
_symmetry.space_group_name_H-M   'P 1'
#
loop_
_entity.id
_entity.type
_entity.pdbx_description
1 polymer ?
#
loop_
_entity_poly.entity_id
_entity_poly.type
_entity_poly.pdbx_seq_one_letter_code
_entity_poly.pdbx_strand_id
1 'polypeptide(L)'
;MGELSRMTQFKDKSAKHADNINAGLFTYPVLMAADILAYQADMVPVGLDQKQHLELARNVAQRFNGVYGDTFVVPDGYIPKTGAKIMSLQEPEKKMSKSDTNVNGFVLMLDDADTIVRKFKRAVTDSDGCVRAAGDKPGVTNLMSIYSVFTGRDYAAIEKEFAGRGYGEFKLAVAEVVKDAFAPIQAEYKRILADKAYLDGVLTGGARRAAAIADRTVTKVYKKVGFLQI
;
A
#
# COMPACT_ATOMS: atom_id res chain seq x y z
N MET A 1 -19.01 -19.14 0.35
CA MET A 1 -18.08 -19.91 1.21
C MET A 1 -16.95 -20.54 0.36
N GLY A 2 -17.25 -21.36 -0.67
CA GLY A 2 -16.23 -22.08 -1.45
C GLY A 2 -15.23 -21.21 -2.21
N GLU A 3 -15.57 -20.02 -2.65
CA GLU A 3 -14.62 -19.09 -3.29
C GLU A 3 -13.63 -18.52 -2.28
N LEU A 4 -14.10 -18.12 -1.11
CA LEU A 4 -13.25 -17.55 -0.05
C LEU A 4 -12.23 -18.57 0.48
N SER A 5 -12.63 -19.82 0.69
CA SER A 5 -11.72 -20.87 1.15
C SER A 5 -10.60 -21.23 0.14
N ARG A 6 -10.82 -20.94 -1.15
CA ARG A 6 -9.84 -21.17 -2.22
C ARG A 6 -8.88 -20.01 -2.45
N MET A 7 -9.10 -18.85 -1.82
CA MET A 7 -8.24 -17.69 -2.01
C MET A 7 -6.83 -17.95 -1.50
N THR A 8 -5.83 -17.63 -2.32
CA THR A 8 -4.41 -17.85 -2.01
C THR A 8 -4.00 -17.16 -0.73
N GLN A 9 -4.38 -15.89 -0.54
CA GLN A 9 -4.04 -15.16 0.68
C GLN A 9 -4.66 -15.76 1.95
N PHE A 10 -5.87 -16.32 1.86
CA PHE A 10 -6.46 -17.03 3.01
C PHE A 10 -5.62 -18.27 3.36
N LYS A 11 -5.27 -19.07 2.36
CA LYS A 11 -4.44 -20.29 2.56
C LYS A 11 -3.08 -19.95 3.14
N ASP A 12 -2.39 -18.95 2.56
CA ASP A 12 -1.05 -18.56 3.00
C ASP A 12 -1.03 -18.02 4.43
N LYS A 13 -2.01 -17.16 4.77
CA LYS A 13 -2.11 -16.58 6.12
C LYS A 13 -2.55 -17.62 7.15
N SER A 14 -3.47 -18.51 6.79
CA SER A 14 -3.91 -19.60 7.66
C SER A 14 -2.76 -20.58 7.96
N ALA A 15 -1.92 -20.85 6.98
CA ALA A 15 -0.73 -21.73 7.18
C ALA A 15 0.33 -21.07 8.06
N LYS A 16 0.53 -19.74 7.93
CA LYS A 16 1.52 -18.99 8.72
C LYS A 16 1.10 -18.70 10.16
N HIS A 17 -0.19 -18.60 10.42
CA HIS A 17 -0.78 -18.20 11.70
C HIS A 17 -1.93 -19.14 12.07
N ALA A 18 -1.64 -20.44 12.15
CA ALA A 18 -2.64 -21.48 12.43
C ALA A 18 -3.44 -21.21 13.72
N ASP A 19 -2.81 -20.60 14.72
CA ASP A 19 -3.44 -20.28 16.01
C ASP A 19 -4.32 -19.02 15.98
N ASN A 20 -4.34 -18.27 14.88
CA ASN A 20 -5.10 -17.01 14.75
C ASN A 20 -5.95 -16.95 13.48
N ILE A 21 -6.58 -18.07 13.14
CA ILE A 21 -7.58 -18.11 12.06
C ILE A 21 -8.90 -17.58 12.63
N ASN A 22 -9.26 -16.36 12.23
CA ASN A 22 -10.48 -15.72 12.68
C ASN A 22 -11.43 -15.40 11.52
N ALA A 23 -12.69 -15.08 11.87
CA ALA A 23 -13.71 -14.75 10.88
C ALA A 23 -13.31 -13.58 9.98
N GLY A 24 -12.62 -12.57 10.53
CA GLY A 24 -12.13 -11.42 9.76
C GLY A 24 -11.17 -11.82 8.64
N LEU A 25 -10.24 -12.75 8.90
CA LEU A 25 -9.33 -13.27 7.88
C LEU A 25 -10.08 -13.96 6.74
N PHE A 26 -11.18 -14.62 7.03
CA PHE A 26 -12.00 -15.32 6.04
C PHE A 26 -12.92 -14.36 5.26
N THR A 27 -13.45 -13.32 5.92
CA THR A 27 -14.51 -12.47 5.35
C THR A 27 -14.03 -11.14 4.77
N TYR A 28 -12.80 -10.66 5.09
CA TYR A 28 -12.33 -9.36 4.58
C TYR A 28 -12.38 -9.22 3.03
N PRO A 29 -12.22 -10.29 2.21
CA PRO A 29 -12.36 -10.13 0.77
C PRO A 29 -13.79 -9.76 0.33
N VAL A 30 -14.79 -10.15 1.11
CA VAL A 30 -16.19 -9.76 0.89
C VAL A 30 -16.37 -8.28 1.22
N LEU A 31 -15.77 -7.79 2.31
CA LEU A 31 -15.78 -6.38 2.67
C LEU A 31 -15.11 -5.53 1.57
N MET A 32 -13.95 -5.96 1.08
CA MET A 32 -13.28 -5.29 -0.04
C MET A 32 -14.16 -5.25 -1.31
N ALA A 33 -14.84 -6.34 -1.64
CA ALA A 33 -15.78 -6.37 -2.77
C ALA A 33 -16.94 -5.39 -2.54
N ALA A 34 -17.49 -5.32 -1.33
CA ALA A 34 -18.55 -4.38 -0.98
C ALA A 34 -18.07 -2.92 -1.09
N ASP A 35 -16.87 -2.60 -0.62
CA ASP A 35 -16.27 -1.27 -0.72
C ASP A 35 -16.11 -0.82 -2.18
N ILE A 36 -15.81 -1.72 -3.10
CA ILE A 36 -15.69 -1.44 -4.52
C ILE A 36 -17.08 -1.26 -5.16
N LEU A 37 -17.99 -2.20 -4.93
CA LEU A 37 -19.28 -2.26 -5.61
C LEU A 37 -20.28 -1.22 -5.09
N ALA A 38 -20.24 -0.87 -3.81
CA ALA A 38 -21.11 0.15 -3.23
C ALA A 38 -20.91 1.53 -3.88
N TYR A 39 -19.70 1.81 -4.33
CA TYR A 39 -19.33 3.08 -4.98
C TYR A 39 -19.36 3.03 -6.50
N GLN A 40 -19.76 1.91 -7.12
CA GLN A 40 -19.80 1.74 -8.58
C GLN A 40 -18.46 2.07 -9.25
N ALA A 41 -17.36 1.61 -8.66
CA ALA A 41 -16.04 1.91 -9.19
C ALA A 41 -15.82 1.29 -10.57
N ASP A 42 -15.40 2.10 -11.56
CA ASP A 42 -15.06 1.64 -12.90
C ASP A 42 -13.68 0.98 -12.92
N MET A 43 -12.73 1.53 -12.16
CA MET A 43 -11.34 1.11 -12.16
C MET A 43 -10.77 1.11 -10.74
N VAL A 44 -10.05 0.04 -10.39
CA VAL A 44 -9.46 -0.13 -9.07
C VAL A 44 -7.94 -0.29 -9.20
N PRO A 45 -7.13 0.68 -8.73
CA PRO A 45 -5.68 0.53 -8.70
C PRO A 45 -5.29 -0.50 -7.64
N VAL A 46 -4.66 -1.59 -8.08
CA VAL A 46 -4.27 -2.71 -7.20
C VAL A 46 -2.88 -3.25 -7.53
N GLY A 47 -2.18 -3.77 -6.53
CA GLY A 47 -1.00 -4.60 -6.74
C GLY A 47 -1.39 -5.99 -7.25
N LEU A 48 -0.41 -6.72 -7.83
CA LEU A 48 -0.61 -8.09 -8.34
C LEU A 48 -1.16 -9.04 -7.27
N ASP A 49 -0.79 -8.84 -6.01
CA ASP A 49 -1.24 -9.63 -4.86
C ASP A 49 -2.73 -9.44 -4.55
N GLN A 50 -3.35 -8.34 -5.01
CA GLN A 50 -4.77 -8.03 -4.81
C GLN A 50 -5.65 -8.41 -6.01
N LYS A 51 -5.06 -8.90 -7.10
CA LYS A 51 -5.79 -9.27 -8.32
C LYS A 51 -6.93 -10.26 -8.02
N GLN A 52 -6.67 -11.26 -7.19
CA GLN A 52 -7.68 -12.28 -6.85
C GLN A 52 -8.87 -11.71 -6.06
N HIS A 53 -8.65 -10.70 -5.22
CA HIS A 53 -9.74 -10.01 -4.51
C HIS A 53 -10.59 -9.18 -5.46
N LEU A 54 -9.96 -8.53 -6.44
CA LEU A 54 -10.70 -7.78 -7.46
C LEU A 54 -11.53 -8.72 -8.33
N GLU A 55 -10.99 -9.89 -8.71
CA GLU A 55 -11.77 -10.90 -9.45
C GLU A 55 -12.98 -11.40 -8.66
N LEU A 56 -12.88 -11.51 -7.32
CA LEU A 56 -14.04 -11.81 -6.48
C LEU A 56 -15.13 -10.74 -6.63
N ALA A 57 -14.76 -9.45 -6.56
CA ALA A 57 -15.70 -8.34 -6.75
C ALA A 57 -16.35 -8.37 -8.14
N ARG A 58 -15.57 -8.62 -9.18
CA ARG A 58 -16.05 -8.77 -10.57
C ARG A 58 -17.06 -9.91 -10.70
N ASN A 59 -16.72 -11.09 -10.17
CA ASN A 59 -17.60 -12.27 -10.19
C ASN A 59 -18.92 -12.02 -9.46
N VAL A 60 -18.88 -11.34 -8.32
CA VAL A 60 -20.09 -10.95 -7.56
C VAL A 60 -20.95 -10.01 -8.39
N ALA A 61 -20.35 -8.95 -8.97
CA ALA A 61 -21.06 -8.00 -9.82
C ALA A 61 -21.72 -8.65 -11.04
N GLN A 62 -20.96 -9.46 -11.78
CA GLN A 62 -21.46 -10.18 -12.98
C GLN A 62 -22.59 -11.14 -12.62
N ARG A 63 -22.44 -11.91 -11.55
CA ARG A 63 -23.45 -12.86 -11.10
C ARG A 63 -24.74 -12.15 -10.67
N PHE A 64 -24.60 -11.06 -9.91
CA PHE A 64 -25.74 -10.26 -9.49
C PHE A 64 -26.46 -9.64 -10.69
N ASN A 65 -25.72 -9.03 -11.62
CA ASN A 65 -26.29 -8.46 -12.83
C ASN A 65 -26.99 -9.51 -13.70
N GLY A 66 -26.45 -10.71 -13.80
CA GLY A 66 -27.05 -11.82 -14.54
C GLY A 66 -28.39 -12.30 -13.97
N VAL A 67 -28.57 -12.22 -12.64
CA VAL A 67 -29.80 -12.65 -11.97
C VAL A 67 -30.85 -11.52 -11.87
N TYR A 68 -30.39 -10.30 -11.52
CA TYR A 68 -31.25 -9.17 -11.18
C TYR A 68 -31.24 -8.03 -12.22
N GLY A 69 -30.51 -8.20 -13.33
CA GLY A 69 -30.29 -7.18 -14.35
C GLY A 69 -29.29 -6.11 -13.90
N ASP A 70 -28.85 -5.27 -14.84
CA ASP A 70 -27.79 -4.28 -14.68
C ASP A 70 -27.94 -3.43 -13.40
N THR A 71 -27.03 -3.66 -12.48
CA THR A 71 -27.04 -3.04 -11.15
C THR A 71 -25.69 -2.51 -10.78
N PHE A 72 -24.64 -3.33 -10.89
CA PHE A 72 -23.27 -2.97 -10.56
C PHE A 72 -22.45 -2.72 -11.83
N VAL A 73 -21.59 -1.70 -11.75
CA VAL A 73 -20.46 -1.61 -12.67
C VAL A 73 -19.51 -2.76 -12.37
N VAL A 74 -19.07 -3.47 -13.40
CA VAL A 74 -18.05 -4.52 -13.25
C VAL A 74 -16.68 -3.83 -13.29
N PRO A 75 -15.95 -3.74 -12.16
CA PRO A 75 -14.74 -2.94 -12.09
C PRO A 75 -13.59 -3.55 -12.88
N ASP A 76 -12.73 -2.73 -13.48
CA ASP A 76 -11.48 -3.15 -14.07
C ASP A 76 -10.29 -2.87 -13.14
N GLY A 77 -9.24 -3.70 -13.24
CA GLY A 77 -8.02 -3.55 -12.45
C GLY A 77 -6.99 -2.66 -13.15
N TYR A 78 -6.54 -1.62 -12.49
CA TYR A 78 -5.36 -0.88 -12.90
C TYR A 78 -4.13 -1.37 -12.13
N ILE A 79 -3.26 -2.11 -12.82
CA ILE A 79 -1.98 -2.56 -12.26
C ILE A 79 -0.89 -1.66 -12.84
N PRO A 80 -0.25 -0.79 -12.02
CA PRO A 80 0.82 0.06 -12.49
C PRO A 80 1.97 -0.75 -13.08
N LYS A 81 2.45 -0.36 -14.25
CA LYS A 81 3.60 -1.01 -14.91
C LYS A 81 4.91 -0.81 -14.15
N THR A 82 4.99 0.26 -13.38
CA THR A 82 6.16 0.65 -12.60
C THR A 82 5.73 0.96 -11.17
N GLY A 83 6.22 0.20 -10.24
CA GLY A 83 6.17 0.49 -8.81
C GLY A 83 7.50 0.06 -8.22
N ALA A 84 8.23 0.96 -7.60
CA ALA A 84 9.43 0.59 -6.90
C ALA A 84 9.05 -0.35 -5.76
N LYS A 85 9.50 -1.61 -5.85
CA LYS A 85 9.39 -2.54 -4.73
C LYS A 85 10.49 -2.20 -3.74
N ILE A 86 10.14 -1.43 -2.71
CA ILE A 86 11.09 -1.06 -1.66
C ILE A 86 11.28 -2.24 -0.73
N MET A 87 12.56 -2.57 -0.49
CA MET A 87 12.97 -3.69 0.34
C MET A 87 13.33 -3.22 1.75
N SER A 88 13.34 -4.15 2.73
CA SER A 88 13.75 -3.87 4.09
C SER A 88 15.17 -3.32 4.15
N LEU A 89 15.42 -2.33 5.01
CA LEU A 89 16.76 -1.77 5.20
C LEU A 89 17.72 -2.74 5.89
N GLN A 90 17.18 -3.73 6.60
CA GLN A 90 17.98 -4.72 7.34
C GLN A 90 18.05 -6.07 6.65
N GLU A 91 17.02 -6.44 5.91
CA GLU A 91 16.92 -7.68 5.14
C GLU A 91 16.53 -7.34 3.69
N PRO A 92 17.45 -6.88 2.84
CA PRO A 92 17.13 -6.30 1.54
C PRO A 92 16.56 -7.30 0.52
N GLU A 93 16.49 -8.57 0.86
CA GLU A 93 15.80 -9.60 0.08
C GLU A 93 14.30 -9.69 0.43
N LYS A 94 13.90 -9.12 1.57
CA LYS A 94 12.50 -9.07 2.01
C LYS A 94 11.88 -7.71 1.69
N LYS A 95 10.60 -7.70 1.30
CA LYS A 95 9.86 -6.44 1.12
C LYS A 95 9.78 -5.66 2.44
N MET A 96 10.01 -4.35 2.40
CA MET A 96 9.80 -3.48 3.55
C MET A 96 8.37 -3.62 4.09
N SER A 97 8.24 -3.80 5.40
CA SER A 97 6.95 -3.98 6.06
C SER A 97 6.91 -3.23 7.39
N LYS A 98 5.85 -2.46 7.62
CA LYS A 98 5.59 -1.81 8.93
C LYS A 98 5.31 -2.81 10.06
N SER A 99 5.07 -4.07 9.72
CA SER A 99 4.83 -5.17 10.68
C SER A 99 6.09 -5.98 10.95
N ASP A 100 7.27 -5.52 10.48
CA ASP A 100 8.55 -6.17 10.78
C ASP A 100 8.84 -6.03 12.28
N THR A 101 9.36 -7.08 12.88
CA THR A 101 9.82 -7.07 14.28
C THR A 101 11.07 -6.22 14.47
N ASN A 102 11.90 -6.08 13.42
CA ASN A 102 13.05 -5.20 13.42
C ASN A 102 12.66 -3.78 13.00
N VAL A 103 12.49 -2.89 13.97
CA VAL A 103 12.12 -1.49 13.75
C VAL A 103 13.10 -0.69 12.87
N ASN A 104 14.32 -1.17 12.65
CA ASN A 104 15.27 -0.57 11.73
C ASN A 104 15.11 -1.06 10.28
N GLY A 105 14.26 -2.06 10.04
CA GLY A 105 14.01 -2.61 8.70
C GLY A 105 13.11 -1.72 7.83
N PHE A 106 12.40 -0.77 8.42
CA PHE A 106 11.45 0.09 7.71
C PHE A 106 11.49 1.54 8.22
N VAL A 107 11.06 2.46 7.37
CA VAL A 107 10.91 3.88 7.70
C VAL A 107 9.42 4.23 7.67
N LEU A 108 8.94 4.84 8.76
CA LEU A 108 7.59 5.39 8.81
C LEU A 108 7.61 6.84 8.32
N MET A 109 6.55 7.28 7.67
CA MET A 109 6.40 8.66 7.22
C MET A 109 6.43 9.67 8.39
N LEU A 110 6.08 9.22 9.59
CA LEU A 110 6.07 10.03 10.81
C LEU A 110 7.31 9.81 11.72
N ASP A 111 8.30 9.05 11.27
CA ASP A 111 9.60 9.00 11.97
C ASP A 111 10.22 10.39 11.98
N ASP A 112 10.78 10.79 13.13
CA ASP A 112 11.53 12.05 13.22
C ASP A 112 12.81 12.01 12.38
N ALA A 113 13.38 13.19 12.10
CA ALA A 113 14.55 13.35 11.26
C ALA A 113 15.75 12.50 11.73
N ASP A 114 16.01 12.47 13.02
CA ASP A 114 17.14 11.72 13.59
C ASP A 114 16.93 10.21 13.47
N THR A 115 15.69 9.76 13.66
CA THR A 115 15.29 8.35 13.47
C THR A 115 15.45 7.93 12.01
N ILE A 116 15.03 8.75 11.04
CA ILE A 116 15.22 8.48 9.61
C ILE A 116 16.72 8.34 9.30
N VAL A 117 17.53 9.32 9.69
CA VAL A 117 18.99 9.31 9.47
C VAL A 117 19.63 8.08 10.12
N ARG A 118 19.28 7.76 11.34
CA ARG A 118 19.79 6.59 12.07
C ARG A 118 19.45 5.27 11.34
N LYS A 119 18.22 5.11 10.86
CA LYS A 119 17.77 3.90 10.15
C LYS A 119 18.54 3.70 8.85
N PHE A 120 18.71 4.76 8.04
CA PHE A 120 19.49 4.68 6.81
C PHE A 120 20.98 4.43 7.07
N LYS A 121 21.59 5.07 8.07
CA LYS A 121 22.99 4.77 8.45
C LYS A 121 23.19 3.29 8.81
N ARG A 122 22.19 2.65 9.41
CA ARG A 122 22.22 1.24 9.81
C ARG A 122 21.76 0.27 8.71
N ALA A 123 21.30 0.77 7.55
CA ALA A 123 20.89 -0.07 6.45
C ALA A 123 22.02 -1.04 6.04
N VAL A 124 21.67 -2.28 5.76
CA VAL A 124 22.62 -3.31 5.37
C VAL A 124 23.12 -3.05 3.95
N THR A 125 24.44 -3.12 3.77
CA THR A 125 25.14 -3.03 2.49
C THR A 125 26.28 -4.06 2.49
N ASP A 126 26.80 -4.37 1.30
CA ASP A 126 28.02 -5.21 1.16
C ASP A 126 29.27 -4.49 1.65
N SER A 127 30.45 -5.12 1.49
CA SER A 127 31.73 -4.62 1.97
C SER A 127 32.62 -3.95 0.92
N ASP A 128 32.20 -3.88 -0.38
CA ASP A 128 33.08 -3.35 -1.43
C ASP A 128 33.11 -1.81 -1.51
N GLY A 129 32.18 -1.15 -0.84
CA GLY A 129 32.16 0.32 -0.73
C GLY A 129 31.76 1.05 -2.03
N CYS A 130 31.45 0.35 -3.11
CA CYS A 130 31.11 0.94 -4.41
C CYS A 130 29.59 1.05 -4.58
N VAL A 131 29.09 2.28 -4.81
CA VAL A 131 27.67 2.54 -5.09
C VAL A 131 27.37 2.15 -6.53
N ARG A 132 26.84 0.94 -6.71
CA ARG A 132 26.50 0.35 -7.99
C ARG A 132 25.29 -0.59 -7.84
N ALA A 133 24.32 -0.47 -8.76
CA ALA A 133 23.19 -1.38 -8.79
C ALA A 133 23.60 -2.73 -9.42
N ALA A 134 23.43 -3.82 -8.67
CA ALA A 134 23.72 -5.16 -9.17
C ALA A 134 22.96 -6.23 -8.36
N GLY A 135 22.80 -7.41 -8.96
CA GLY A 135 22.11 -8.53 -8.33
C GLY A 135 22.78 -9.06 -7.05
N ASP A 136 24.08 -8.92 -6.96
CA ASP A 136 24.91 -9.27 -5.80
C ASP A 136 24.95 -8.18 -4.71
N LYS A 137 24.28 -7.03 -4.94
CA LYS A 137 24.23 -5.88 -4.05
C LYS A 137 22.80 -5.46 -3.68
N PRO A 138 21.98 -6.35 -3.11
CA PRO A 138 20.56 -6.06 -2.89
C PRO A 138 20.33 -4.84 -1.97
N GLY A 139 21.16 -4.65 -0.95
CA GLY A 139 21.07 -3.51 -0.03
C GLY A 139 21.36 -2.18 -0.71
N VAL A 140 22.45 -2.08 -1.48
CA VAL A 140 22.81 -0.86 -2.21
C VAL A 140 21.79 -0.57 -3.30
N THR A 141 21.38 -1.58 -4.06
CA THR A 141 20.34 -1.44 -5.10
C THR A 141 19.01 -0.95 -4.52
N ASN A 142 18.62 -1.43 -3.34
CA ASN A 142 17.44 -0.93 -2.63
C ASN A 142 17.57 0.57 -2.25
N LEU A 143 18.72 0.96 -1.70
CA LEU A 143 18.98 2.38 -1.37
C LEU A 143 19.00 3.26 -2.64
N MET A 144 19.57 2.78 -3.75
CA MET A 144 19.51 3.47 -5.03
C MET A 144 18.09 3.59 -5.57
N SER A 145 17.25 2.56 -5.40
CA SER A 145 15.82 2.61 -5.75
C SER A 145 15.11 3.71 -4.97
N ILE A 146 15.34 3.80 -3.67
CA ILE A 146 14.77 4.84 -2.81
C ILE A 146 15.24 6.22 -3.27
N TYR A 147 16.54 6.41 -3.44
CA TYR A 147 17.12 7.69 -3.88
C TYR A 147 16.57 8.12 -5.24
N SER A 148 16.47 7.18 -6.20
CA SER A 148 15.91 7.41 -7.53
C SER A 148 14.46 7.90 -7.48
N VAL A 149 13.62 7.28 -6.64
CA VAL A 149 12.20 7.66 -6.48
C VAL A 149 12.06 9.11 -6.00
N PHE A 150 12.88 9.52 -5.04
CA PHE A 150 12.77 10.87 -4.46
C PHE A 150 13.46 11.95 -5.28
N THR A 151 14.52 11.60 -6.05
CA THR A 151 15.28 12.58 -6.82
C THR A 151 14.92 12.61 -8.30
N GLY A 152 14.23 11.58 -8.81
CA GLY A 152 13.97 11.39 -10.25
C GLY A 152 15.21 10.98 -11.06
N ARG A 153 16.36 10.71 -10.42
CA ARG A 153 17.60 10.31 -11.10
C ARG A 153 17.58 8.82 -11.43
N ASP A 154 18.11 8.46 -12.58
CA ASP A 154 18.34 7.07 -12.93
C ASP A 154 19.58 6.49 -12.22
N TYR A 155 19.74 5.18 -12.26
CA TYR A 155 20.85 4.50 -11.57
C TYR A 155 22.22 4.93 -12.10
N ALA A 156 22.37 5.17 -13.42
CA ALA A 156 23.64 5.59 -14.00
C ALA A 156 24.07 6.98 -13.49
N ALA A 157 23.13 7.90 -13.34
CA ALA A 157 23.39 9.21 -12.74
C ALA A 157 23.77 9.11 -11.26
N ILE A 158 23.13 8.21 -10.50
CA ILE A 158 23.44 7.97 -9.08
C ILE A 158 24.84 7.36 -8.94
N GLU A 159 25.19 6.36 -9.74
CA GLU A 159 26.51 5.74 -9.75
C GLU A 159 27.61 6.77 -10.05
N LYS A 160 27.39 7.64 -11.02
CA LYS A 160 28.31 8.72 -11.37
C LYS A 160 28.46 9.76 -10.25
N GLU A 161 27.36 10.14 -9.60
CA GLU A 161 27.36 11.10 -8.50
C GLU A 161 28.15 10.60 -7.29
N PHE A 162 28.04 9.30 -6.98
CA PHE A 162 28.69 8.69 -5.83
C PHE A 162 29.95 7.90 -6.19
N ALA A 163 30.49 8.07 -7.40
CA ALA A 163 31.73 7.43 -7.79
C ALA A 163 32.87 7.86 -6.85
N GLY A 164 33.56 6.88 -6.26
CA GLY A 164 34.64 7.10 -5.30
C GLY A 164 34.21 7.55 -3.90
N ARG A 165 32.89 7.65 -3.62
CA ARG A 165 32.36 7.94 -2.30
C ARG A 165 31.94 6.64 -1.61
N GLY A 166 32.20 6.55 -0.31
CA GLY A 166 31.82 5.37 0.47
C GLY A 166 30.32 5.31 0.79
N TYR A 167 29.88 4.13 1.24
CA TYR A 167 28.47 3.91 1.61
C TYR A 167 27.98 4.85 2.72
N GLY A 168 28.84 5.35 3.58
CA GLY A 168 28.46 6.30 4.63
C GLY A 168 27.87 7.59 4.07
N GLU A 169 28.53 8.19 3.07
CA GLU A 169 28.04 9.40 2.40
C GLU A 169 26.76 9.11 1.60
N PHE A 170 26.73 7.98 0.90
CA PHE A 170 25.55 7.60 0.14
C PHE A 170 24.33 7.38 1.03
N LYS A 171 24.45 6.62 2.11
CA LYS A 171 23.37 6.39 3.10
C LYS A 171 22.86 7.68 3.70
N LEU A 172 23.77 8.63 3.96
CA LEU A 172 23.39 9.94 4.47
C LEU A 172 22.61 10.74 3.43
N ALA A 173 23.06 10.74 2.16
CA ALA A 173 22.34 11.42 1.07
C ALA A 173 20.94 10.83 0.86
N VAL A 174 20.79 9.50 0.92
CA VAL A 174 19.46 8.85 0.87
C VAL A 174 18.58 9.29 2.04
N ALA A 175 19.15 9.34 3.26
CA ALA A 175 18.42 9.80 4.44
C ALA A 175 17.94 11.25 4.30
N GLU A 176 18.79 12.15 3.78
CA GLU A 176 18.45 13.56 3.61
C GLU A 176 17.30 13.76 2.62
N VAL A 177 17.35 13.12 1.45
CA VAL A 177 16.26 13.27 0.46
C VAL A 177 14.94 12.71 0.98
N VAL A 178 14.95 11.64 1.77
CA VAL A 178 13.73 11.08 2.39
C VAL A 178 13.21 12.01 3.49
N LYS A 179 14.10 12.50 4.35
CA LYS A 179 13.76 13.45 5.41
C LYS A 179 13.13 14.72 4.83
N ASP A 180 13.76 15.29 3.83
CA ASP A 180 13.30 16.54 3.21
C ASP A 180 11.95 16.35 2.49
N ALA A 181 11.72 15.20 1.86
CA ALA A 181 10.44 14.86 1.25
C ALA A 181 9.32 14.66 2.30
N PHE A 182 9.64 14.12 3.49
CA PHE A 182 8.65 13.90 4.54
C PHE A 182 8.36 15.13 5.39
N ALA A 183 9.31 16.08 5.50
CA ALA A 183 9.17 17.26 6.33
C ALA A 183 7.88 18.08 6.05
N PRO A 184 7.51 18.44 4.79
CA PRO A 184 6.28 19.17 4.53
C PRO A 184 5.03 18.36 4.86
N ILE A 185 5.05 17.03 4.63
CA ILE A 185 3.93 16.13 4.96
C ILE A 185 3.75 16.07 6.47
N GLN A 186 4.85 15.95 7.23
CA GLN A 186 4.81 15.92 8.69
C GLN A 186 4.34 17.26 9.29
N ALA A 187 4.73 18.38 8.69
CA ALA A 187 4.27 19.69 9.10
C ALA A 187 2.75 19.84 8.91
N GLU A 188 2.24 19.45 7.74
CA GLU A 188 0.81 19.49 7.45
C GLU A 188 0.01 18.52 8.31
N TYR A 189 0.53 17.32 8.56
CA TYR A 189 -0.06 16.36 9.48
C TYR A 189 -0.23 16.95 10.90
N LYS A 190 0.84 17.58 11.43
CA LYS A 190 0.78 18.23 12.75
C LYS A 190 -0.22 19.41 12.76
N ARG A 191 -0.25 20.20 11.70
CA ARG A 191 -1.20 21.31 11.55
C ARG A 191 -2.65 20.81 11.60
N ILE A 192 -2.97 19.76 10.82
CA ILE A 192 -4.32 19.19 10.76
C ILE A 192 -4.71 18.57 12.11
N LEU A 193 -3.81 17.83 12.76
CA LEU A 193 -4.11 17.21 14.06
C LEU A 193 -4.34 18.23 15.17
N ALA A 194 -3.75 19.41 15.08
CA ALA A 194 -3.96 20.48 16.04
C ALA A 194 -5.34 21.15 15.90
N ASP A 195 -5.95 21.07 14.71
CA ASP A 195 -7.28 21.62 14.42
C ASP A 195 -8.34 20.49 14.35
N LYS A 196 -8.81 20.07 15.52
CA LYS A 196 -9.84 19.03 15.65
C LYS A 196 -11.14 19.37 14.94
N ALA A 197 -11.56 20.64 14.97
CA ALA A 197 -12.79 21.07 14.33
C ALA A 197 -12.71 20.92 12.81
N TYR A 198 -11.58 21.29 12.22
CA TYR A 198 -11.30 21.07 10.80
C TYR A 198 -11.31 19.58 10.46
N LEU A 199 -10.59 18.75 11.24
CA LEU A 199 -10.52 17.31 11.03
C LEU A 199 -11.91 16.65 11.10
N ASP A 200 -12.71 16.97 12.12
CA ASP A 200 -14.08 16.49 12.27
C ASP A 200 -14.97 16.93 11.11
N GLY A 201 -14.79 18.16 10.64
CA GLY A 201 -15.48 18.68 9.46
C GLY A 201 -15.16 17.91 8.19
N VAL A 202 -13.89 17.61 7.95
CA VAL A 202 -13.42 16.80 6.81
C VAL A 202 -13.97 15.37 6.88
N LEU A 203 -13.88 14.73 8.04
CA LEU A 203 -14.38 13.37 8.25
C LEU A 203 -15.91 13.29 8.07
N THR A 204 -16.65 14.20 8.70
CA THR A 204 -18.11 14.23 8.61
C THR A 204 -18.58 14.56 7.19
N GLY A 205 -17.95 15.54 6.55
CA GLY A 205 -18.25 15.89 5.16
C GLY A 205 -17.93 14.76 4.19
N GLY A 206 -16.81 14.07 4.40
CA GLY A 206 -16.42 12.88 3.64
C GLY A 206 -17.42 11.75 3.81
N ALA A 207 -17.77 11.42 5.05
CA ALA A 207 -18.74 10.38 5.36
C ALA A 207 -20.11 10.64 4.71
N ARG A 208 -20.61 11.88 4.76
CA ARG A 208 -21.89 12.26 4.09
C ARG A 208 -21.82 12.05 2.58
N ARG A 209 -20.74 12.46 1.91
CA ARG A 209 -20.59 12.26 0.46
C ARG A 209 -20.50 10.78 0.10
N ALA A 210 -19.75 10.00 0.86
CA ALA A 210 -19.62 8.56 0.68
C ALA A 210 -20.97 7.86 0.87
N ALA A 211 -21.69 8.14 1.98
CA ALA A 211 -23.01 7.60 2.25
C ALA A 211 -24.00 7.88 1.12
N ALA A 212 -24.04 9.13 0.61
CA ALA A 212 -24.95 9.49 -0.47
C ALA A 212 -24.74 8.69 -1.77
N ILE A 213 -23.51 8.20 -2.03
CA ILE A 213 -23.24 7.32 -3.17
C ILE A 213 -23.62 5.88 -2.84
N ALA A 214 -23.14 5.38 -1.72
CA ALA A 214 -23.36 3.99 -1.29
C ALA A 214 -24.85 3.69 -1.07
N ASP A 215 -25.61 4.58 -0.42
CA ASP A 215 -27.04 4.40 -0.14
C ASP A 215 -27.86 4.25 -1.41
N ARG A 216 -27.51 4.99 -2.49
CA ARG A 216 -28.20 4.83 -3.78
C ARG A 216 -28.01 3.43 -4.36
N THR A 217 -26.79 2.89 -4.26
CA THR A 217 -26.47 1.52 -4.72
C THR A 217 -27.15 0.48 -3.86
N VAL A 218 -27.07 0.60 -2.54
CA VAL A 218 -27.67 -0.33 -1.58
C VAL A 218 -29.21 -0.35 -1.72
N THR A 219 -29.84 0.82 -1.85
CA THR A 219 -31.28 0.95 -2.08
C THR A 219 -31.70 0.23 -3.38
N LYS A 220 -30.92 0.42 -4.47
CA LYS A 220 -31.19 -0.28 -5.75
C LYS A 220 -31.07 -1.80 -5.59
N VAL A 221 -30.04 -2.27 -4.85
CA VAL A 221 -29.84 -3.68 -4.57
C VAL A 221 -30.98 -4.26 -3.75
N TYR A 222 -31.40 -3.60 -2.65
CA TYR A 222 -32.48 -4.06 -1.79
C TYR A 222 -33.81 -4.20 -2.56
N LYS A 223 -34.13 -3.21 -3.41
CA LYS A 223 -35.31 -3.27 -4.26
C LYS A 223 -35.27 -4.49 -5.19
N LYS A 224 -34.13 -4.76 -5.80
CA LYS A 224 -33.99 -5.87 -6.77
C LYS A 224 -34.05 -7.24 -6.13
N VAL A 225 -33.50 -7.41 -4.92
CA VAL A 225 -33.60 -8.68 -4.16
C VAL A 225 -34.91 -8.84 -3.40
N GLY A 226 -35.78 -7.84 -3.39
CA GLY A 226 -37.08 -7.90 -2.74
C GLY A 226 -37.07 -7.69 -1.23
N PHE A 227 -36.04 -7.03 -0.68
CA PHE A 227 -36.02 -6.66 0.73
C PHE A 227 -36.99 -5.49 1.01
N LEU A 228 -37.71 -5.59 2.12
CA LEU A 228 -38.54 -4.51 2.60
C LEU A 228 -37.66 -3.30 2.94
N GLN A 229 -38.05 -2.14 2.42
CA GLN A 229 -37.46 -0.86 2.81
C GLN A 229 -38.34 -0.29 3.93
N ILE A 230 -37.81 -0.17 5.11
CA ILE A 230 -38.42 0.43 6.27
C ILE A 230 -38.07 1.92 6.30
#